data_e6e06ca4f9b7db43e941855b69b69ef5
#
_entry.id   e6e06ca4f9b7db43e941855b69b69ef5
#
_cell.length_a   1.000
_cell.length_b   1.000
_cell.length_c   1.000
_cell.angle_alpha   90.00
_cell.angle_beta   90.00
_cell.angle_gamma   90.00
#
_symmetry.space_group_name_H-M   'P 1'
#
loop_
_entity.id
_entity.type
_entity.pdbx_description
1 polymer ?
#
loop_
_entity_poly.entity_id
_entity_poly.type
_entity_poly.pdbx_seq_one_letter_code
_entity_poly.pdbx_strand_id
1 'polypeptide(L)'
;MRMTLTTATLAGLLVSATALAEDAPMLSTSGKFDQASGEALFNQVCQGCHMAEGQGSHGAGAYPALAANQKLGAKVYPVYMVTSGQGGMPGFKKYMDDQQIASVVNYVRTHFGNHYADTVTVEDVQAVTRR
;
A
#
# COMPACT_ATOMS: atom_id res chain seq x y z
N MET A 1 -62.72 -11.21 42.32
CA MET A 1 -61.40 -11.66 41.84
C MET A 1 -60.97 -10.70 40.76
N ARG A 2 -60.09 -9.70 41.08
CA ARG A 2 -59.69 -8.64 40.14
C ARG A 2 -58.29 -8.99 39.59
N MET A 3 -58.24 -9.22 38.29
CA MET A 3 -56.99 -9.54 37.57
C MET A 3 -56.38 -8.25 37.04
N THR A 4 -55.25 -7.85 37.59
CA THR A 4 -54.46 -6.71 37.18
C THR A 4 -53.47 -7.15 36.08
N LEU A 5 -53.65 -6.63 34.85
CA LEU A 5 -52.68 -6.79 33.77
C LEU A 5 -51.55 -5.76 33.96
N THR A 6 -50.33 -6.28 34.15
CA THR A 6 -49.10 -5.46 34.12
C THR A 6 -48.53 -5.45 32.69
N THR A 7 -48.58 -4.30 32.07
CA THR A 7 -47.92 -4.06 30.78
C THR A 7 -46.45 -3.83 30.98
N ALA A 8 -45.60 -4.74 30.49
CA ALA A 8 -44.15 -4.60 30.43
C ALA A 8 -43.76 -3.83 29.16
N THR A 9 -43.25 -2.63 29.32
CA THR A 9 -42.70 -1.81 28.24
C THR A 9 -41.27 -2.26 27.95
N LEU A 10 -41.02 -2.86 26.77
CA LEU A 10 -39.68 -3.24 26.30
C LEU A 10 -39.07 -2.03 25.61
N ALA A 11 -38.09 -1.38 26.29
CA ALA A 11 -37.30 -0.30 25.73
C ALA A 11 -36.22 -0.91 24.83
N GLY A 12 -36.40 -0.83 23.51
CA GLY A 12 -35.40 -1.25 22.53
C GLY A 12 -34.23 -0.27 22.46
N LEU A 13 -33.02 -0.72 22.83
CA LEU A 13 -31.79 0.03 22.65
C LEU A 13 -31.39 -0.05 21.15
N LEU A 14 -31.55 1.06 20.42
CA LEU A 14 -31.01 1.22 19.08
C LEU A 14 -29.50 1.48 19.21
N VAL A 15 -28.69 0.46 18.98
CA VAL A 15 -27.24 0.59 18.82
C VAL A 15 -27.00 1.09 17.39
N SER A 16 -26.71 2.39 17.26
CA SER A 16 -26.25 2.97 15.99
C SER A 16 -24.82 2.48 15.73
N ALA A 17 -24.66 1.51 14.82
CA ALA A 17 -23.38 1.15 14.28
C ALA A 17 -22.89 2.29 13.39
N THR A 18 -21.92 3.08 13.87
CA THR A 18 -21.14 3.98 13.02
C THR A 18 -20.24 3.12 12.14
N ALA A 19 -20.62 2.95 10.88
CA ALA A 19 -19.72 2.40 9.87
C ALA A 19 -18.55 3.37 9.71
N LEU A 20 -17.35 2.94 10.13
CA LEU A 20 -16.12 3.60 9.74
C LEU A 20 -15.98 3.37 8.24
N ALA A 21 -16.20 4.41 7.44
CA ALA A 21 -15.85 4.40 6.04
C ALA A 21 -14.33 4.26 5.98
N GLU A 22 -13.84 3.07 5.64
CA GLU A 22 -12.44 2.89 5.25
C GLU A 22 -12.21 3.76 4.03
N ASP A 23 -11.20 4.65 4.12
CA ASP A 23 -10.83 5.54 3.04
C ASP A 23 -10.47 4.72 1.79
N ALA A 24 -11.37 4.70 0.81
CA ALA A 24 -11.04 4.18 -0.51
C ALA A 24 -9.84 4.96 -1.06
N PRO A 25 -8.91 4.31 -1.79
CA PRO A 25 -7.74 4.99 -2.34
C PRO A 25 -8.20 6.12 -3.26
N MET A 26 -8.12 7.34 -2.73
CA MET A 26 -8.44 8.55 -3.49
C MET A 26 -7.22 8.94 -4.31
N LEU A 27 -7.33 8.78 -5.63
CA LEU A 27 -6.46 9.55 -6.52
C LEU A 27 -6.82 11.02 -6.31
N SER A 28 -5.81 11.85 -6.06
CA SER A 28 -6.03 13.29 -6.03
C SER A 28 -6.61 13.78 -7.35
N THR A 29 -7.25 14.94 -7.36
CA THR A 29 -7.74 15.59 -8.58
C THR A 29 -6.62 15.83 -9.61
N SER A 30 -5.35 15.75 -9.21
CA SER A 30 -4.15 15.80 -10.06
C SER A 30 -3.80 14.45 -10.72
N GLY A 31 -4.52 13.36 -10.41
CA GLY A 31 -4.20 12.01 -10.85
C GLY A 31 -2.98 11.39 -10.17
N LYS A 32 -2.52 11.98 -9.05
CA LYS A 32 -1.43 11.45 -8.23
C LYS A 32 -1.96 10.80 -6.96
N PHE A 33 -1.17 9.95 -6.34
CA PHE A 33 -1.50 9.38 -5.04
C PHE A 33 -1.27 10.41 -3.93
N ASP A 34 -2.19 10.49 -2.97
CA ASP A 34 -2.11 11.45 -1.85
C ASP A 34 -1.30 10.93 -0.66
N GLN A 35 -1.01 9.61 -0.63
CA GLN A 35 -0.31 8.99 0.48
C GLN A 35 1.17 9.40 0.50
N ALA A 36 1.65 9.80 1.68
CA ALA A 36 3.05 10.16 1.89
C ALA A 36 3.90 9.01 2.46
N SER A 37 3.27 8.04 3.18
CA SER A 37 4.02 6.93 3.79
C SER A 37 4.23 5.77 2.82
N GLY A 38 5.40 5.11 2.93
CA GLY A 38 5.70 3.94 2.11
C GLY A 38 4.76 2.76 2.37
N GLU A 39 4.31 2.59 3.62
CA GLU A 39 3.33 1.58 4.00
C GLU A 39 1.98 1.80 3.32
N ALA A 40 1.43 3.02 3.41
CA ALA A 40 0.15 3.34 2.80
C ALA A 40 0.22 3.19 1.26
N LEU A 41 1.30 3.62 0.63
CA LEU A 41 1.53 3.42 -0.81
C LEU A 41 1.61 1.93 -1.17
N PHE A 42 2.32 1.13 -0.39
CA PHE A 42 2.39 -0.31 -0.61
C PHE A 42 1.00 -0.95 -0.51
N ASN A 43 0.27 -0.67 0.57
CA ASN A 43 -1.05 -1.25 0.83
C ASN A 43 -2.09 -0.85 -0.21
N GLN A 44 -2.02 0.35 -0.76
CA GLN A 44 -3.02 0.82 -1.71
C GLN A 44 -2.69 0.49 -3.17
N VAL A 45 -1.41 0.37 -3.49
CA VAL A 45 -0.95 0.27 -4.88
C VAL A 45 -0.25 -1.06 -5.16
N CYS A 46 0.74 -1.42 -4.35
CA CYS A 46 1.66 -2.50 -4.66
C CYS A 46 1.11 -3.88 -4.29
N GLN A 47 0.42 -3.98 -3.15
CA GLN A 47 -0.10 -5.25 -2.64
C GLN A 47 -1.13 -5.89 -3.57
N GLY A 48 -1.80 -5.14 -4.43
CA GLY A 48 -2.73 -5.68 -5.43
C GLY A 48 -2.11 -6.72 -6.34
N CYS A 49 -0.81 -6.61 -6.61
CA CYS A 49 -0.03 -7.57 -7.39
C CYS A 49 0.97 -8.35 -6.52
N HIS A 50 1.64 -7.69 -5.58
CA HIS A 50 2.69 -8.31 -4.78
C HIS A 50 2.18 -8.99 -3.51
N MET A 51 0.87 -8.94 -3.23
CA MET A 51 0.18 -9.47 -2.04
C MET A 51 0.58 -8.77 -0.75
N ALA A 52 -0.25 -8.88 0.29
CA ALA A 52 -0.09 -8.13 1.54
C ALA A 52 1.25 -8.37 2.25
N GLU A 53 1.76 -9.60 2.19
CA GLU A 53 3.05 -9.98 2.78
C GLU A 53 4.21 -9.93 1.77
N GLY A 54 4.00 -9.31 0.62
CA GLY A 54 5.02 -9.21 -0.42
C GLY A 54 5.45 -10.56 -1.03
N GLN A 55 4.69 -11.62 -0.82
CA GLN A 55 5.05 -12.98 -1.27
C GLN A 55 4.92 -13.19 -2.78
N GLY A 56 4.29 -12.23 -3.49
CA GLY A 56 3.97 -12.40 -4.90
C GLY A 56 2.92 -13.48 -5.15
N SER A 57 2.66 -13.79 -6.40
CA SER A 57 1.77 -14.88 -6.74
C SER A 57 2.11 -15.50 -8.12
N HIS A 58 1.61 -16.73 -8.31
CA HIS A 58 1.70 -17.47 -9.57
C HIS A 58 0.32 -18.00 -9.94
N GLY A 59 -0.02 -17.95 -11.22
CA GLY A 59 -1.32 -18.41 -11.72
C GLY A 59 -1.55 -17.87 -13.12
N ALA A 60 -2.67 -17.16 -13.34
CA ALA A 60 -2.94 -16.47 -14.60
C ALA A 60 -1.91 -15.38 -14.94
N GLY A 61 -1.14 -14.91 -13.94
CA GLY A 61 0.03 -14.05 -14.06
C GLY A 61 1.12 -14.49 -13.09
N ALA A 62 2.35 -13.98 -13.28
CA ALA A 62 3.46 -14.17 -12.36
C ALA A 62 3.86 -12.81 -11.78
N TYR A 63 3.65 -12.64 -10.47
CA TYR A 63 4.02 -11.46 -9.74
C TYR A 63 5.17 -11.81 -8.80
N PRO A 64 6.35 -11.18 -8.96
CA PRO A 64 7.54 -11.58 -8.19
C PRO A 64 7.37 -11.28 -6.71
N ALA A 65 7.93 -12.15 -5.87
CA ALA A 65 8.02 -11.89 -4.45
C ALA A 65 8.95 -10.70 -4.16
N LEU A 66 8.49 -9.83 -3.28
CA LEU A 66 9.29 -8.78 -2.66
C LEU A 66 9.86 -9.25 -1.32
N ALA A 67 9.22 -10.25 -0.70
CA ALA A 67 9.66 -10.87 0.55
C ALA A 67 11.01 -11.56 0.37
N ALA A 68 11.94 -11.30 1.30
CA ALA A 68 13.30 -11.85 1.34
C ALA A 68 14.03 -11.77 -0.02
N ASN A 69 13.85 -10.68 -0.75
CA ASN A 69 14.33 -10.53 -2.13
C ASN A 69 15.69 -9.84 -2.17
N GLN A 70 16.73 -10.61 -2.48
CA GLN A 70 18.11 -10.12 -2.54
C GLN A 70 18.34 -9.00 -3.58
N LYS A 71 17.55 -8.91 -4.64
CA LYS A 71 17.65 -7.86 -5.66
C LYS A 71 17.36 -6.47 -5.09
N LEU A 72 16.59 -6.39 -4.01
CA LEU A 72 16.28 -5.13 -3.34
C LEU A 72 17.48 -4.53 -2.59
N GLY A 73 18.57 -5.28 -2.41
CA GLY A 73 19.80 -4.79 -1.80
C GLY A 73 20.45 -3.66 -2.61
N ALA A 74 20.40 -3.71 -3.93
CA ALA A 74 20.90 -2.62 -4.76
C ALA A 74 19.83 -1.54 -4.96
N LYS A 75 19.96 -0.38 -4.29
CA LYS A 75 18.97 0.73 -4.32
C LYS A 75 18.46 1.08 -5.72
N VAL A 76 19.35 1.13 -6.69
CA VAL A 76 19.03 1.48 -8.08
C VAL A 76 17.99 0.55 -8.69
N TYR A 77 18.02 -0.73 -8.34
CA TYR A 77 17.12 -1.73 -8.92
C TYR A 77 15.64 -1.48 -8.55
N PRO A 78 15.23 -1.45 -7.27
CA PRO A 78 13.84 -1.20 -6.92
C PRO A 78 13.38 0.22 -7.32
N VAL A 79 14.25 1.23 -7.27
CA VAL A 79 13.92 2.57 -7.75
C VAL A 79 13.60 2.54 -9.25
N TYR A 80 14.44 1.89 -10.06
CA TYR A 80 14.19 1.74 -11.50
C TYR A 80 12.88 0.98 -11.77
N MET A 81 12.63 -0.11 -11.05
CA MET A 81 11.39 -0.90 -11.22
C MET A 81 10.14 -0.09 -10.91
N VAL A 82 10.14 0.69 -9.82
CA VAL A 82 8.98 1.53 -9.45
C VAL A 82 8.81 2.70 -10.43
N THR A 83 9.90 3.34 -10.86
CA THR A 83 9.81 4.50 -11.76
C THR A 83 9.40 4.14 -13.17
N SER A 84 10.01 3.09 -13.73
CA SER A 84 9.90 2.75 -15.15
C SER A 84 8.94 1.59 -15.43
N GLY A 85 8.74 0.71 -14.45
CA GLY A 85 7.99 -0.53 -14.62
C GLY A 85 8.76 -1.57 -15.43
N GLN A 86 8.21 -2.78 -15.52
CA GLN A 86 8.71 -3.84 -16.38
C GLN A 86 7.63 -4.90 -16.63
N GLY A 87 7.43 -5.29 -17.90
CA GLY A 87 6.41 -6.27 -18.26
C GLY A 87 5.01 -5.83 -17.83
N GLY A 88 4.36 -6.60 -16.96
CA GLY A 88 3.04 -6.26 -16.41
C GLY A 88 3.06 -5.23 -15.28
N MET A 89 4.21 -4.89 -14.73
CA MET A 89 4.33 -3.86 -13.70
C MET A 89 4.39 -2.47 -14.37
N PRO A 90 3.42 -1.57 -14.09
CA PRO A 90 3.47 -0.22 -14.63
C PRO A 90 4.57 0.62 -14.01
N GLY A 91 5.03 1.65 -14.71
CA GLY A 91 5.89 2.70 -14.16
C GLY A 91 5.06 3.75 -13.42
N PHE A 92 5.46 4.07 -12.18
CA PHE A 92 4.70 4.94 -11.29
C PHE A 92 5.18 6.41 -11.28
N LYS A 93 6.23 6.76 -12.03
CA LYS A 93 6.78 8.13 -12.05
C LYS A 93 5.76 9.21 -12.39
N LYS A 94 4.70 8.88 -13.15
CA LYS A 94 3.61 9.82 -13.47
C LYS A 94 2.66 10.06 -12.31
N TYR A 95 2.53 9.07 -11.42
CA TYR A 95 1.55 9.03 -10.34
C TYR A 95 2.14 9.31 -8.96
N MET A 96 3.45 9.12 -8.79
CA MET A 96 4.20 9.34 -7.55
C MET A 96 5.28 10.40 -7.77
N ASP A 97 5.49 11.25 -6.76
CA ASP A 97 6.66 12.10 -6.71
C ASP A 97 7.91 11.33 -6.23
N ASP A 98 9.07 12.00 -6.24
CA ASP A 98 10.34 11.37 -5.88
C ASP A 98 10.39 10.95 -4.40
N GLN A 99 9.73 11.71 -3.52
CA GLN A 99 9.63 11.40 -2.10
C GLN A 99 8.77 10.15 -1.86
N GLN A 100 7.64 10.05 -2.55
CA GLN A 100 6.75 8.89 -2.48
C GLN A 100 7.44 7.62 -2.99
N ILE A 101 8.17 7.73 -4.11
CA ILE A 101 8.95 6.61 -4.65
C ILE A 101 10.02 6.18 -3.65
N ALA A 102 10.79 7.12 -3.07
CA ALA A 102 11.77 6.80 -2.05
C ALA A 102 11.13 6.13 -0.82
N SER A 103 9.97 6.64 -0.38
CA SER A 103 9.24 6.11 0.78
C SER A 103 8.78 4.67 0.58
N VAL A 104 8.13 4.35 -0.56
CA VAL A 104 7.65 2.99 -0.81
C VAL A 104 8.79 2.01 -1.05
N VAL A 105 9.86 2.43 -1.71
CA VAL A 105 11.06 1.59 -1.91
C VAL A 105 11.73 1.29 -0.57
N ASN A 106 11.88 2.27 0.32
CA ASN A 106 12.42 2.05 1.67
C ASN A 106 11.53 1.12 2.49
N TYR A 107 10.21 1.27 2.42
CA TYR A 107 9.28 0.37 3.10
C TYR A 107 9.51 -1.09 2.67
N VAL A 108 9.52 -1.36 1.38
CA VAL A 108 9.73 -2.73 0.86
C VAL A 108 11.12 -3.27 1.22
N ARG A 109 12.16 -2.42 1.24
CA ARG A 109 13.53 -2.80 1.58
C ARG A 109 13.75 -3.11 3.06
N THR A 110 12.84 -2.69 3.93
CA THR A 110 12.95 -2.89 5.39
C THR A 110 11.87 -3.81 5.96
N HIS A 111 10.90 -4.25 5.14
CA HIS A 111 9.77 -5.12 5.53
C HIS A 111 9.82 -6.45 4.78
N PHE A 112 8.90 -7.33 5.11
CA PHE A 112 8.73 -8.62 4.44
C PHE A 112 9.99 -9.52 4.51
N GLY A 113 10.71 -9.47 5.64
CA GLY A 113 11.96 -10.21 5.80
C GLY A 113 13.18 -9.59 5.12
N ASN A 114 13.04 -8.38 4.56
CA ASN A 114 14.17 -7.59 4.08
C ASN A 114 14.70 -6.68 5.20
N HIS A 115 16.03 -6.49 5.27
CA HIS A 115 16.69 -5.72 6.32
C HIS A 115 17.79 -4.81 5.76
N TYR A 116 17.52 -4.13 4.64
CA TYR A 116 18.51 -3.24 4.00
C TYR A 116 18.50 -1.87 4.69
N ALA A 117 19.59 -1.56 5.42
CA ALA A 117 19.68 -0.38 6.27
C ALA A 117 20.01 0.92 5.52
N ASP A 118 20.58 0.82 4.32
CA ASP A 118 20.95 1.99 3.51
C ASP A 118 19.69 2.61 2.88
N THR A 119 19.34 3.80 3.33
CA THR A 119 18.11 4.50 2.91
C THR A 119 18.22 5.02 1.48
N VAL A 120 17.15 4.81 0.70
CA VAL A 120 16.95 5.47 -0.60
C VAL A 120 16.52 6.92 -0.37
N THR A 121 17.19 7.87 -0.99
CA THR A 121 16.88 9.30 -0.92
C THR A 121 16.18 9.79 -2.18
N VAL A 122 15.69 11.03 -2.14
CA VAL A 122 15.12 11.71 -3.32
C VAL A 122 16.17 11.84 -4.42
N GLU A 123 17.42 12.10 -4.06
CA GLU A 123 18.54 12.21 -5.00
C GLU A 123 18.83 10.89 -5.70
N ASP A 124 18.74 9.76 -4.99
CA ASP A 124 18.84 8.41 -5.59
C ASP A 124 17.76 8.20 -6.65
N VAL A 125 16.51 8.60 -6.35
CA VAL A 125 15.40 8.51 -7.31
C VAL A 125 15.65 9.38 -8.53
N GLN A 126 16.07 10.64 -8.31
CA GLN A 126 16.37 11.57 -9.39
C GLN A 126 17.54 11.10 -10.26
N ALA A 127 18.55 10.47 -9.67
CA ALA A 127 19.69 9.92 -10.44
C ALA A 127 19.24 8.82 -11.43
N VAL A 128 18.21 8.03 -11.06
CA VAL A 128 17.64 7.00 -11.93
C VAL A 128 16.74 7.60 -13.00
N THR A 129 15.94 8.61 -12.67
CA THR A 129 14.91 9.17 -13.58
C THR A 129 15.47 10.16 -14.60
N ARG A 130 16.68 10.68 -14.39
CA ARG A 130 17.37 11.60 -15.34
C ARG A 130 18.16 10.89 -16.45
N ARG A 131 18.23 9.57 -16.42
CA ARG A 131 18.87 8.75 -17.46
C ARG A 131 17.87 8.36 -18.53
#